data_91cb475d9f8136781c3d5f4200f9c919
#
_entry.id   91cb475d9f8136781c3d5f4200f9c919
#
_cell.length_a   1.000
_cell.length_b   1.000
_cell.length_c   1.000
_cell.angle_alpha   90.00
_cell.angle_beta   90.00
_cell.angle_gamma   90.00
#
_symmetry.space_group_name_H-M   'P 1'
#
loop_
_entity.id
_entity.type
_entity.pdbx_description
1 polymer ?
#
loop_
_entity_poly.entity_id
_entity_poly.type
_entity_poly.pdbx_seq_one_letter_code
_entity_poly.pdbx_strand_id
1 'polypeptide(L)'
;MMKIPSYLSLPIRYVPVPILERATQMVFRKVLAEHPDLFHRLGAYRQKRFAFRPTDLPVAFIVNPSLPSLSVIRKTENATADCTIEATIVHLLALLEGRCDADALFFAREITVTGDMEAMLALRNALDDSLIDLPTEIGKLGGPFGSLLRWSASEIRERVLPREQ
;
A
#
# COMPACT_ATOMS: atom_id res chain seq x y z
N MET A 1 -14.24 11.40 1.32
CA MET A 1 -12.92 11.54 0.67
C MET A 1 -11.88 11.81 1.76
N MET A 2 -11.14 10.75 2.12
CA MET A 2 -10.18 10.82 3.24
C MET A 2 -8.84 11.31 2.70
N LYS A 3 -8.50 12.57 2.94
CA LYS A 3 -7.18 13.13 2.59
C LYS A 3 -6.34 13.23 3.86
N ILE A 4 -5.06 12.90 3.74
CA ILE A 4 -4.09 13.18 4.80
C ILE A 4 -4.16 14.67 5.12
N PRO A 5 -4.26 15.07 6.40
CA PRO A 5 -4.12 16.46 6.78
C PRO A 5 -2.82 17.04 6.22
N SER A 6 -2.89 18.24 5.66
CA SER A 6 -1.77 18.87 4.95
C SER A 6 -0.49 18.98 5.78
N TYR A 7 -0.60 19.07 7.12
CA TYR A 7 0.55 19.09 8.03
C TYR A 7 1.28 17.72 8.15
N LEU A 8 0.62 16.60 7.84
CA LEU A 8 1.23 15.26 7.83
C LEU A 8 1.81 14.90 6.45
N SER A 9 1.25 15.44 5.37
CA SER A 9 1.77 15.24 4.02
C SER A 9 2.99 16.12 3.72
N LEU A 10 3.14 17.26 4.40
CA LEU A 10 4.27 18.18 4.26
C LEU A 10 5.64 17.52 4.46
N PRO A 11 5.89 16.75 5.55
CA PRO A 11 7.21 16.14 5.74
C PRO A 11 7.55 15.10 4.66
N ILE A 12 6.58 14.35 4.16
CA ILE A 12 6.82 13.32 3.12
C ILE A 12 7.12 13.96 1.76
N ARG A 13 6.54 15.15 1.50
CA ARG A 13 6.76 15.89 0.25
C ARG A 13 8.19 16.39 0.10
N TYR A 14 8.89 16.60 1.21
CA TYR A 14 10.27 17.08 1.25
C TYR A 14 11.29 15.94 1.47
N VAL A 15 10.84 14.70 1.78
CA VAL A 15 11.77 13.59 1.93
C VAL A 15 12.34 13.22 0.54
N PRO A 16 13.66 13.17 0.39
CA PRO A 16 14.28 12.68 -0.85
C PRO A 16 13.82 11.26 -1.17
N VAL A 17 13.49 11.01 -2.45
CA VAL A 17 13.03 9.68 -2.93
C VAL A 17 13.94 8.55 -2.47
N PRO A 18 15.29 8.66 -2.48
CA PRO A 18 16.16 7.58 -2.02
C PRO A 18 15.98 7.21 -0.54
N ILE A 19 15.65 8.18 0.32
CA ILE A 19 15.40 7.91 1.75
C ILE A 19 14.07 7.19 1.91
N LEU A 20 13.04 7.64 1.20
CA LEU A 20 11.74 7.01 1.19
C LEU A 20 11.82 5.58 0.65
N GLU A 21 12.56 5.38 -0.42
CA GLU A 21 12.78 4.07 -1.03
C GLU A 21 13.49 3.11 -0.06
N ARG A 22 14.54 3.56 0.62
CA ARG A 22 15.23 2.74 1.63
C ARG A 22 14.31 2.32 2.77
N ALA A 23 13.51 3.24 3.28
CA ALA A 23 12.57 2.95 4.35
C ALA A 23 11.49 1.95 3.91
N THR A 24 10.90 2.15 2.74
CA THR A 24 9.89 1.23 2.20
C THR A 24 10.45 -0.13 1.83
N GLN A 25 11.68 -0.20 1.29
CA GLN A 25 12.37 -1.47 1.03
C GLN A 25 12.66 -2.26 2.31
N MET A 26 12.98 -1.57 3.41
CA MET A 26 13.20 -2.22 4.69
C MET A 26 11.92 -2.90 5.19
N VAL A 27 10.79 -2.18 5.16
CA VAL A 27 9.47 -2.74 5.51
C VAL A 27 9.12 -3.90 4.58
N PHE A 28 9.29 -3.71 3.28
CA PHE A 28 8.99 -4.71 2.27
C PHE A 28 9.75 -6.02 2.48
N ARG A 29 11.07 -5.94 2.71
CA ARG A 29 11.90 -7.11 3.02
C ARG A 29 11.43 -7.83 4.28
N LYS A 30 11.00 -7.08 5.29
CA LYS A 30 10.53 -7.66 6.53
C LYS A 30 9.20 -8.38 6.33
N VAL A 31 8.25 -7.77 5.63
CA VAL A 31 6.99 -8.41 5.26
C VAL A 31 7.24 -9.71 4.49
N LEU A 32 8.16 -9.71 3.53
CA LEU A 32 8.50 -10.93 2.78
C LEU A 32 9.20 -11.98 3.63
N ALA A 33 9.99 -11.60 4.63
CA ALA A 33 10.61 -12.54 5.55
C ALA A 33 9.58 -13.23 6.46
N GLU A 34 8.52 -12.52 6.86
CA GLU A 34 7.42 -13.06 7.66
C GLU A 34 6.38 -13.80 6.82
N HIS A 35 6.23 -13.43 5.53
CA HIS A 35 5.27 -14.01 4.59
C HIS A 35 5.98 -14.49 3.30
N PRO A 36 6.84 -15.52 3.36
CA PRO A 36 7.65 -15.95 2.21
C PRO A 36 6.82 -16.45 1.03
N ASP A 37 5.60 -16.93 1.30
CA ASP A 37 4.70 -17.47 0.28
C ASP A 37 3.81 -16.41 -0.39
N LEU A 38 3.89 -15.15 0.03
CA LEU A 38 3.03 -14.08 -0.47
C LEU A 38 3.01 -14.03 -2.02
N PHE A 39 4.18 -14.00 -2.63
CA PHE A 39 4.29 -13.94 -4.08
C PHE A 39 4.10 -15.29 -4.79
N HIS A 40 4.25 -16.41 -4.08
CA HIS A 40 3.89 -17.73 -4.63
C HIS A 40 2.39 -17.86 -4.84
N ARG A 41 1.58 -17.23 -3.97
CA ARG A 41 0.11 -17.22 -4.07
C ARG A 41 -0.41 -16.47 -5.29
N LEU A 42 0.39 -15.61 -5.92
CA LEU A 42 0.05 -14.94 -7.18
C LEU A 42 -0.01 -15.91 -8.38
N GLY A 43 0.58 -17.11 -8.28
CA GLY A 43 0.60 -18.09 -9.36
C GLY A 43 1.16 -17.51 -10.66
N ALA A 44 0.40 -17.60 -11.75
CA ALA A 44 0.78 -17.07 -13.06
C ALA A 44 0.99 -15.55 -13.08
N TYR A 45 0.32 -14.81 -12.19
CA TYR A 45 0.41 -13.35 -12.10
C TYR A 45 1.67 -12.86 -11.38
N ARG A 46 2.52 -13.75 -10.88
CA ARG A 46 3.82 -13.40 -10.31
C ARG A 46 4.74 -12.65 -11.29
N GLN A 47 4.54 -12.82 -12.59
CA GLN A 47 5.29 -12.13 -13.63
C GLN A 47 4.81 -10.69 -13.87
N LYS A 48 3.70 -10.31 -13.29
CA LYS A 48 3.09 -8.99 -13.45
C LYS A 48 3.70 -7.96 -12.49
N ARG A 49 3.81 -6.73 -12.95
CA ARG A 49 4.25 -5.60 -12.12
C ARG A 49 3.03 -4.82 -11.65
N PHE A 50 3.05 -4.47 -10.38
CA PHE A 50 1.98 -3.72 -9.72
C PHE A 50 2.47 -2.31 -9.37
N ALA A 51 1.69 -1.29 -9.74
CA ALA A 51 1.92 0.09 -9.34
C ALA A 51 0.87 0.51 -8.31
N PHE A 52 1.31 1.00 -7.16
CA PHE A 52 0.46 1.63 -6.16
C PHE A 52 0.70 3.14 -6.21
N ARG A 53 -0.34 3.90 -6.53
CA ARG A 53 -0.26 5.35 -6.75
C ARG A 53 -1.11 6.10 -5.73
N PRO A 54 -0.57 6.47 -4.56
CA PRO A 54 -1.32 7.26 -3.57
C PRO A 54 -1.78 8.58 -4.19
N THR A 55 -3.08 8.89 -4.14
CA THR A 55 -3.62 10.14 -4.72
C THR A 55 -3.15 11.38 -3.96
N ASP A 56 -2.78 11.22 -2.71
CA ASP A 56 -2.40 12.25 -1.74
C ASP A 56 -0.87 12.38 -1.52
N LEU A 57 -0.05 11.56 -2.17
CA LEU A 57 1.41 11.65 -2.15
C LEU A 57 1.99 11.89 -3.55
N PRO A 58 3.17 12.54 -3.67
CA PRO A 58 3.79 12.83 -4.97
C PRO A 58 4.64 11.68 -5.52
N VAL A 59 4.48 10.48 -4.97
CA VAL A 59 5.26 9.28 -5.31
C VAL A 59 4.36 8.11 -5.70
N ALA A 60 4.92 7.13 -6.38
CA ALA A 60 4.31 5.84 -6.67
C ALA A 60 5.28 4.72 -6.26
N PHE A 61 4.70 3.59 -5.87
CA PHE A 61 5.42 2.39 -5.46
C PHE A 61 5.23 1.32 -6.53
N ILE A 62 6.33 0.78 -7.04
CA ILE A 62 6.33 -0.27 -8.05
C ILE A 62 6.82 -1.55 -7.42
N VAL A 63 5.98 -2.58 -7.43
CA VAL A 63 6.30 -3.91 -6.90
C VAL A 63 6.48 -4.87 -8.06
N ASN A 64 7.59 -5.60 -8.06
CA ASN A 64 7.88 -6.69 -8.98
C ASN A 64 7.96 -8.01 -8.20
N PRO A 65 6.93 -8.86 -8.25
CA PRO A 65 6.92 -10.13 -7.51
C PRO A 65 7.88 -11.18 -8.07
N SER A 66 8.22 -11.13 -9.38
CA SER A 66 9.12 -12.12 -10.00
C SER A 66 10.56 -11.96 -9.53
N LEU A 67 10.97 -10.72 -9.31
CA LEU A 67 12.26 -10.35 -8.70
C LEU A 67 11.92 -9.56 -7.44
N PRO A 68 11.61 -10.21 -6.29
CA PRO A 68 11.01 -9.55 -5.14
C PRO A 68 11.65 -8.19 -4.81
N SER A 69 11.12 -7.14 -5.41
CA SER A 69 11.65 -5.79 -5.33
C SER A 69 10.54 -4.75 -5.27
N LEU A 70 10.82 -3.67 -4.55
CA LEU A 70 9.98 -2.49 -4.48
C LEU A 70 10.82 -1.27 -4.86
N SER A 71 10.32 -0.45 -5.77
CA SER A 71 10.92 0.82 -6.16
C SER A 71 9.96 1.97 -5.87
N VAL A 72 10.52 3.11 -5.49
CA VAL A 72 9.77 4.35 -5.28
C VAL A 72 10.16 5.34 -6.36
N ILE A 73 9.17 5.83 -7.09
CA ILE A 73 9.35 6.80 -8.17
C ILE A 73 8.52 8.06 -7.91
N ARG A 74 8.88 9.17 -8.52
CA ARG A 74 8.01 10.35 -8.55
C ARG A 74 6.83 10.10 -9.51
N LYS A 75 5.67 10.64 -9.20
CA LYS A 75 4.47 10.54 -10.09
C LYS A 75 4.68 11.14 -11.47
N THR A 76 5.62 12.03 -11.63
CA THR A 76 6.02 12.62 -12.91
C THR A 76 6.83 11.66 -13.79
N GLU A 77 7.34 10.57 -13.22
CA GLU A 77 8.08 9.55 -13.93
C GLU A 77 7.12 8.48 -14.46
N ASN A 78 7.32 8.08 -15.71
CA ASN A 78 6.54 7.00 -16.30
C ASN A 78 7.16 5.66 -15.94
N ALA A 79 6.46 4.89 -15.11
CA ALA A 79 6.77 3.48 -14.92
C ALA A 79 5.69 2.62 -15.58
N THR A 80 6.13 1.65 -16.36
CA THR A 80 5.22 0.65 -16.90
C THR A 80 4.87 -0.37 -15.83
N ALA A 81 3.59 -0.55 -15.57
CA ALA A 81 3.04 -1.60 -14.71
C ALA A 81 1.91 -2.30 -15.45
N ASP A 82 1.73 -3.59 -15.16
CA ASP A 82 0.64 -4.39 -15.75
C ASP A 82 -0.68 -4.08 -15.08
N CYS A 83 -0.63 -3.77 -13.79
CA CYS A 83 -1.78 -3.38 -12.97
C CYS A 83 -1.42 -2.14 -12.15
N THR A 84 -2.28 -1.13 -12.16
CA THR A 84 -2.13 0.10 -11.37
C THR A 84 -3.33 0.29 -10.45
N ILE A 85 -3.04 0.54 -9.17
CA ILE A 85 -4.02 0.77 -8.12
C ILE A 85 -3.83 2.20 -7.60
N GLU A 86 -4.86 3.03 -7.73
CA GLU A 86 -4.87 4.42 -7.27
C GLU A 86 -5.89 4.59 -6.15
N ALA A 87 -5.45 5.08 -5.00
CA ALA A 87 -6.28 5.41 -3.85
C ALA A 87 -5.51 6.36 -2.93
N THR A 88 -6.11 6.81 -1.83
CA THR A 88 -5.32 7.47 -0.78
C THR A 88 -4.34 6.49 -0.14
N ILE A 89 -3.23 6.97 0.41
CA ILE A 89 -2.24 6.08 1.06
C ILE A 89 -2.89 5.24 2.16
N VAL A 90 -3.85 5.80 2.87
CA VAL A 90 -4.60 5.10 3.94
C VAL A 90 -5.38 3.90 3.38
N HIS A 91 -6.08 4.07 2.26
CA HIS A 91 -6.80 2.98 1.61
C HIS A 91 -5.86 1.93 1.02
N LEU A 92 -4.72 2.35 0.45
CA LEU A 92 -3.70 1.42 -0.03
C LEU A 92 -3.12 0.57 1.11
N LEU A 93 -2.84 1.17 2.27
CA LEU A 93 -2.36 0.45 3.44
C LEU A 93 -3.43 -0.50 3.98
N ALA A 94 -4.68 -0.06 4.08
CA ALA A 94 -5.79 -0.91 4.53
C ALA A 94 -6.01 -2.11 3.59
N LEU A 95 -5.84 -1.90 2.27
CA LEU A 95 -5.89 -2.97 1.28
C LEU A 95 -4.76 -3.99 1.48
N LEU A 96 -3.53 -3.51 1.71
CA LEU A 96 -2.36 -4.36 1.95
C LEU A 96 -2.47 -5.18 3.24
N GLU A 97 -3.19 -4.68 4.23
CA GLU A 97 -3.43 -5.36 5.51
C GLU A 97 -4.61 -6.34 5.47
N GLY A 98 -5.37 -6.39 4.38
CA GLY A 98 -6.62 -7.15 4.29
C GLY A 98 -7.71 -6.66 5.27
N ARG A 99 -7.58 -5.43 5.80
CA ARG A 99 -8.50 -4.86 6.81
C ARG A 99 -9.72 -4.18 6.22
N CYS A 100 -9.79 -4.03 4.92
CA CYS A 100 -10.93 -3.40 4.27
C CYS A 100 -11.52 -4.31 3.20
N ASP A 101 -12.83 -4.19 3.03
CA ASP A 101 -13.49 -4.79 1.89
C ASP A 101 -13.11 -4.00 0.62
N ALA A 102 -12.22 -4.59 -0.19
CA ALA A 102 -11.77 -3.99 -1.43
C ALA A 102 -12.93 -3.75 -2.41
N ASP A 103 -13.96 -4.60 -2.41
CA ASP A 103 -15.14 -4.41 -3.25
C ASP A 103 -15.93 -3.18 -2.78
N ALA A 104 -16.13 -3.02 -1.47
CA ALA A 104 -16.79 -1.83 -0.92
C ALA A 104 -16.04 -0.54 -1.30
N LEU A 105 -14.70 -0.53 -1.22
CA LEU A 105 -13.89 0.62 -1.63
C LEU A 105 -13.97 0.87 -3.14
N PHE A 106 -14.02 -0.18 -3.95
CA PHE A 106 -14.16 -0.08 -5.40
C PHE A 106 -15.54 0.51 -5.77
N PHE A 107 -16.63 0.00 -5.19
CA PHE A 107 -17.99 0.53 -5.43
C PHE A 107 -18.16 1.96 -4.91
N ALA A 108 -17.50 2.31 -3.81
CA ALA A 108 -17.48 3.68 -3.29
C ALA A 108 -16.59 4.64 -4.12
N ARG A 109 -15.91 4.14 -5.16
CA ARG A 109 -14.93 4.89 -5.97
C ARG A 109 -13.77 5.48 -5.17
N GLU A 110 -13.43 4.87 -4.05
CA GLU A 110 -12.27 5.24 -3.24
C GLU A 110 -10.98 4.58 -3.74
N ILE A 111 -11.10 3.51 -4.54
CA ILE A 111 -10.01 2.84 -5.27
C ILE A 111 -10.33 2.86 -6.76
N THR A 112 -9.33 3.17 -7.56
CA THR A 112 -9.35 3.00 -9.02
C THR A 112 -8.29 1.98 -9.42
N VAL A 113 -8.70 1.00 -10.22
CA VAL A 113 -7.81 -0.03 -10.77
C VAL A 113 -7.78 0.10 -12.28
N THR A 114 -6.60 0.08 -12.87
CA THR A 114 -6.37 0.09 -14.32
C THR A 114 -5.37 -0.99 -14.70
N GLY A 115 -5.51 -1.51 -15.92
CA GLY A 115 -4.68 -2.60 -16.44
C GLY A 115 -5.27 -3.98 -16.19
N ASP A 116 -4.45 -4.93 -15.78
CA ASP A 116 -4.83 -6.34 -15.62
C ASP A 116 -5.67 -6.58 -14.35
N MET A 117 -7.00 -6.69 -14.51
CA MET A 117 -7.93 -6.89 -13.39
C MET A 117 -7.81 -8.27 -12.76
N GLU A 118 -7.43 -9.29 -13.51
CA GLU A 118 -7.22 -10.63 -12.97
C GLU A 118 -5.97 -10.67 -12.09
N ALA A 119 -4.91 -9.97 -12.49
CA ALA A 119 -3.73 -9.78 -11.66
C ALA A 119 -4.07 -9.05 -10.36
N MET A 120 -4.95 -8.04 -10.40
CA MET A 120 -5.43 -7.36 -9.19
C MET A 120 -6.18 -8.31 -8.27
N LEU A 121 -7.07 -9.14 -8.80
CA LEU A 121 -7.81 -10.13 -8.00
C LEU A 121 -6.87 -11.15 -7.36
N ALA A 122 -5.88 -11.64 -8.10
CA ALA A 122 -4.87 -12.55 -7.57
C ALA A 122 -4.05 -11.90 -6.44
N LEU A 123 -3.66 -10.63 -6.61
CA LEU A 123 -2.96 -9.86 -5.58
C LEU A 123 -3.82 -9.70 -4.31
N ARG A 124 -5.08 -9.32 -4.46
CA ARG A 124 -6.02 -9.20 -3.34
C ARG A 124 -6.12 -10.51 -2.57
N ASN A 125 -6.38 -11.62 -3.25
CA ASN A 125 -6.48 -12.93 -2.60
C ASN A 125 -5.20 -13.30 -1.84
N ALA A 126 -4.03 -13.03 -2.43
CA ALA A 126 -2.74 -13.29 -1.79
C ALA A 126 -2.54 -12.43 -0.52
N LEU A 127 -3.01 -11.18 -0.52
CA LEU A 127 -2.93 -10.27 0.62
C LEU A 127 -3.91 -10.68 1.73
N ASP A 128 -5.17 -10.96 1.38
CA ASP A 128 -6.22 -11.37 2.33
C ASP A 128 -5.80 -12.64 3.11
N ASP A 129 -5.16 -13.58 2.42
CA ASP A 129 -4.65 -14.81 3.03
C ASP A 129 -3.40 -14.59 3.92
N SER A 130 -2.71 -13.47 3.79
CA SER A 130 -1.40 -13.27 4.42
C SER A 130 -1.48 -12.56 5.77
N LEU A 131 -2.60 -11.88 6.10
CA LEU A 131 -2.83 -11.15 7.36
C LEU A 131 -1.65 -10.24 7.76
N ILE A 132 -1.18 -9.40 6.83
CA ILE A 132 -0.02 -8.54 7.03
C ILE A 132 -0.33 -7.45 8.07
N ASP A 133 0.50 -7.31 9.11
CA ASP A 133 0.39 -6.24 10.12
C ASP A 133 1.42 -5.12 9.87
N LEU A 134 1.13 -4.27 8.89
CA LEU A 134 1.99 -3.13 8.54
C LEU A 134 2.18 -2.12 9.67
N PRO A 135 1.17 -1.74 10.48
CA PRO A 135 1.35 -0.78 11.57
C PRO A 135 2.40 -1.18 12.57
N THR A 136 2.43 -2.45 12.96
CA THR A 136 3.43 -2.97 13.89
C THR A 136 4.83 -2.89 13.30
N GLU A 137 4.97 -3.20 12.02
CA GLU A 137 6.26 -3.20 11.35
C GLU A 137 6.82 -1.80 11.12
N ILE A 138 5.99 -0.87 10.69
CA ILE A 138 6.39 0.51 10.44
C ILE A 138 6.49 1.30 11.74
N GLY A 139 5.71 0.95 12.76
CA GLY A 139 5.84 1.54 14.10
C GLY A 139 7.23 1.35 14.70
N LYS A 140 7.90 0.25 14.37
CA LYS A 140 9.28 -0.05 14.79
C LYS A 140 10.35 0.79 14.08
N LEU A 141 10.02 1.35 12.89
CA LEU A 141 10.97 2.18 12.15
C LEU A 141 11.11 3.62 12.69
N GLY A 142 10.14 4.08 13.50
CA GLY A 142 10.13 5.45 14.03
C GLY A 142 9.97 6.53 12.94
N GLY A 143 10.03 7.81 13.35
CA GLY A 143 10.00 8.94 12.43
C GLY A 143 8.61 9.29 11.87
N PRO A 144 8.55 10.13 10.81
CA PRO A 144 7.30 10.65 10.26
C PRO A 144 6.35 9.57 9.72
N PHE A 145 6.89 8.42 9.32
CA PHE A 145 6.10 7.27 8.87
C PHE A 145 5.33 6.59 10.01
N GLY A 146 5.94 6.47 11.19
CA GLY A 146 5.27 5.92 12.36
C GLY A 146 4.09 6.77 12.83
N SER A 147 4.16 8.10 12.69
CA SER A 147 3.05 9.00 13.03
C SER A 147 1.92 8.95 12.00
N LEU A 148 2.25 8.88 10.70
CA LEU A 148 1.28 8.75 9.62
C LEU A 148 0.45 7.46 9.76
N LEU A 149 1.10 6.36 10.11
CA LEU A 149 0.43 5.06 10.24
C LEU A 149 -0.37 4.94 11.53
N ARG A 150 0.13 5.47 12.64
CA ARG A 150 -0.68 5.55 13.87
C ARG A 150 -1.95 6.36 13.63
N TRP A 151 -1.85 7.47 12.89
CA TRP A 151 -3.02 8.25 12.53
C TRP A 151 -3.96 7.47 11.61
N SER A 152 -3.44 6.78 10.56
CA SER A 152 -4.27 5.99 9.65
C SER A 152 -4.96 4.82 10.36
N ALA A 153 -4.27 4.14 11.27
CA ALA A 153 -4.83 3.04 12.04
C ALA A 153 -5.94 3.50 13.00
N SER A 154 -5.79 4.69 13.62
CA SER A 154 -6.82 5.25 14.50
C SER A 154 -8.07 5.67 13.72
N GLU A 155 -7.90 6.29 12.56
CA GLU A 155 -9.00 6.76 11.71
C GLU A 155 -9.79 5.58 11.10
N ILE A 156 -9.11 4.51 10.67
CA ILE A 156 -9.77 3.29 10.17
C ILE A 156 -10.53 2.60 11.31
N ARG A 157 -9.94 2.53 12.51
CA ARG A 157 -10.57 1.91 13.68
C ARG A 157 -11.88 2.61 14.09
N GLU A 158 -11.92 3.94 14.02
CA GLU A 158 -13.13 4.72 14.39
C GLU A 158 -14.27 4.57 13.38
N ARG A 159 -13.97 4.27 12.12
CA ARG A 159 -14.99 4.19 11.05
C ARG A 159 -15.43 2.78 10.70
N VAL A 160 -14.60 1.77 10.92
CA VAL A 160 -14.90 0.37 10.58
C VAL A 160 -15.55 -0.38 11.73
N LEU A 161 -15.38 0.08 12.98
CA LEU A 161 -16.07 -0.49 14.14
C LEU A 161 -17.20 0.46 14.54
N PRO A 162 -18.50 0.15 14.24
CA PRO A 162 -19.62 0.84 14.85
C PRO A 162 -19.47 0.71 16.37
N ARG A 163 -19.55 1.83 17.08
CA ARG A 163 -19.70 1.80 18.54
C ARG A 163 -20.97 1.00 18.84
N GLU A 164 -20.81 -0.20 19.38
CA GLU A 164 -21.92 -0.86 20.06
C GLU A 164 -22.32 0.05 21.24
N GLN A 165 -23.58 0.53 21.14
CA GLN A 165 -24.27 1.16 22.27
C GLN A 165 -24.92 0.08 23.10
#